data_9e1418fbb789b9ae946f6a6b51a97c82
#
_entry.id   9e1418fbb789b9ae946f6a6b51a97c82
#
_cell.length_a   1.000
_cell.length_b   1.000
_cell.length_c   1.000
_cell.angle_alpha   90.00
_cell.angle_beta   90.00
_cell.angle_gamma   90.00
#
_symmetry.space_group_name_H-M   'P 1'
#
loop_
_entity.id
_entity.type
_entity.pdbx_description
1 polymer ?
#
loop_
_entity_poly.entity_id
_entity_poly.type
_entity_poly.pdbx_seq_one_letter_code
_entity_poly.pdbx_strand_id
1 'polypeptide(L)'
;MIQDNKKKNTLIIGLIVIFAIILIRLFNIQIIDKEYKINAGNNALKYVTRYPARGLILDRNNEVLVGNKIIYDITVTPVEVQPFDTVAFCKIFDIDTSFVKEKFREYKKYRSRVGYQTLTFLKHISNEQYNQFIEKSADFVGFSGVPRTARSYPFNAGANLIGYVSEVDGDYIKKNPGYRGGDYAGKTGIEETYEEYLRGEKGHSIFLRDSRNRIVSHYENGEYDVSPVEGKNIVSTIDGRLQQYGEALMKNKVGSLVAIEPSTGEILTLVSSPGIDVSILAEISKHYNEIASDPYKPMYNRAVMSPQPPGSVFKIVNGLIGLQEGVLTPSTHYSCSQGYKAGNVKLGCHVHKSPLDFYESIMMSCNAYYCYILRDLLENKKHESIGIAMDKWKEYVMSFGFGQKLGSDFPSELGGFIPGSGYYNKVYGKGGWKATTVISLSIGQGEIGSTPLHLANLCATIANRG
;
A
#
# COMPACT_ATOMS: atom_id res chain seq x y z
N MET A 1 -14.88 -89.89 -6.93
CA MET A 1 -14.30 -89.48 -5.63
C MET A 1 -12.98 -88.69 -5.73
N ILE A 2 -11.98 -89.12 -6.52
CA ILE A 2 -10.66 -88.44 -6.58
C ILE A 2 -10.72 -87.04 -7.32
N GLN A 3 -11.63 -86.90 -8.28
CA GLN A 3 -11.77 -85.68 -9.08
C GLN A 3 -12.48 -84.53 -8.31
N ASP A 4 -13.38 -84.87 -7.36
CA ASP A 4 -14.07 -83.90 -6.52
C ASP A 4 -13.18 -83.27 -5.43
N ASN A 5 -12.25 -84.12 -4.89
CA ASN A 5 -11.28 -83.63 -3.90
C ASN A 5 -10.27 -82.66 -4.51
N LYS A 6 -9.88 -82.81 -5.79
CA LYS A 6 -9.00 -81.84 -6.48
C LYS A 6 -9.69 -80.48 -6.66
N LYS A 7 -10.95 -80.42 -7.11
CA LYS A 7 -11.74 -79.20 -7.25
C LYS A 7 -11.95 -78.48 -5.91
N LYS A 8 -12.27 -79.29 -4.85
CA LYS A 8 -12.43 -78.76 -3.49
C LYS A 8 -11.12 -78.13 -2.97
N ASN A 9 -9.98 -78.77 -3.15
CA ASN A 9 -8.70 -78.27 -2.74
C ASN A 9 -8.31 -76.96 -3.53
N THR A 10 -8.59 -76.94 -4.83
CA THR A 10 -8.36 -75.76 -5.65
C THR A 10 -9.19 -74.55 -5.18
N LEU A 11 -10.46 -74.76 -4.83
CA LEU A 11 -11.32 -73.73 -4.25
C LEU A 11 -10.82 -73.26 -2.89
N ILE A 12 -10.41 -74.17 -2.00
CA ILE A 12 -9.87 -73.76 -0.69
C ILE A 12 -8.57 -73.04 -0.83
N ILE A 13 -7.66 -73.40 -1.73
CA ILE A 13 -6.41 -72.68 -2.00
C ILE A 13 -6.73 -71.30 -2.56
N GLY A 14 -7.69 -71.17 -3.49
CA GLY A 14 -8.13 -69.85 -4.03
C GLY A 14 -8.67 -68.94 -2.94
N LEU A 15 -9.47 -69.47 -2.00
CA LEU A 15 -10.03 -68.69 -0.90
C LEU A 15 -8.96 -68.26 0.11
N ILE A 16 -7.97 -69.06 0.39
CA ILE A 16 -6.82 -68.78 1.26
C ILE A 16 -5.97 -67.68 0.60
N VAL A 17 -5.73 -67.76 -0.71
CA VAL A 17 -4.96 -66.72 -1.44
C VAL A 17 -5.68 -65.35 -1.42
N ILE A 18 -7.00 -65.34 -1.66
CA ILE A 18 -7.80 -64.10 -1.58
C ILE A 18 -7.74 -63.56 -0.16
N PHE A 19 -7.90 -64.41 0.86
CA PHE A 19 -7.83 -63.96 2.25
C PHE A 19 -6.44 -63.40 2.62
N ALA A 20 -5.37 -64.06 2.15
CA ALA A 20 -4.01 -63.57 2.35
C ALA A 20 -3.77 -62.21 1.67
N ILE A 21 -4.29 -61.99 0.46
CA ILE A 21 -4.21 -60.72 -0.24
C ILE A 21 -4.95 -59.63 0.55
N ILE A 22 -6.12 -59.92 1.09
CA ILE A 22 -6.89 -58.99 1.92
C ILE A 22 -6.12 -58.62 3.20
N LEU A 23 -5.55 -59.62 3.88
CA LEU A 23 -4.75 -59.40 5.09
C LEU A 23 -3.50 -58.55 4.81
N ILE A 24 -2.78 -58.84 3.73
CA ILE A 24 -1.61 -58.03 3.31
C ILE A 24 -2.03 -56.57 3.00
N ARG A 25 -3.16 -56.42 2.33
CA ARG A 25 -3.67 -55.09 2.01
C ARG A 25 -4.09 -54.30 3.26
N LEU A 26 -4.77 -54.96 4.21
CA LEU A 26 -5.12 -54.43 5.51
C LEU A 26 -3.89 -54.02 6.32
N PHE A 27 -2.87 -54.91 6.36
CA PHE A 27 -1.61 -54.63 7.03
C PHE A 27 -0.89 -53.39 6.43
N ASN A 28 -0.84 -53.31 5.10
CA ASN A 28 -0.27 -52.13 4.42
C ASN A 28 -1.02 -50.83 4.81
N ILE A 29 -2.36 -50.85 4.74
CA ILE A 29 -3.18 -49.65 5.03
C ILE A 29 -3.11 -49.26 6.51
N GLN A 30 -3.04 -50.22 7.44
CA GLN A 30 -3.09 -49.92 8.88
C GLN A 30 -1.71 -49.64 9.51
N ILE A 31 -0.64 -50.24 8.99
CA ILE A 31 0.67 -50.23 9.65
C ILE A 31 1.75 -49.52 8.79
N ILE A 32 1.79 -49.78 7.47
CA ILE A 32 2.85 -49.27 6.61
C ILE A 32 2.49 -47.89 6.07
N ASP A 33 1.25 -47.68 5.65
CA ASP A 33 0.80 -46.46 5.03
C ASP A 33 0.44 -45.41 6.08
N LYS A 34 1.46 -44.60 6.48
CA LYS A 34 1.31 -43.51 7.44
C LYS A 34 0.40 -42.38 6.93
N GLU A 35 0.20 -42.28 5.62
CA GLU A 35 -0.63 -41.26 5.00
C GLU A 35 -2.10 -41.39 5.40
N TYR A 36 -2.63 -42.64 5.45
CA TYR A 36 -4.00 -42.88 5.95
C TYR A 36 -4.16 -42.57 7.44
N LYS A 37 -3.13 -42.81 8.25
CA LYS A 37 -3.14 -42.48 9.69
C LYS A 37 -3.08 -40.97 9.90
N ILE A 38 -2.26 -40.28 9.11
CA ILE A 38 -2.16 -38.81 9.11
C ILE A 38 -3.48 -38.19 8.61
N ASN A 39 -4.06 -38.71 7.54
CA ASN A 39 -5.33 -38.25 6.99
C ASN A 39 -6.52 -38.53 7.93
N ALA A 40 -6.53 -39.65 8.63
CA ALA A 40 -7.55 -39.94 9.67
C ALA A 40 -7.40 -38.98 10.86
N GLY A 41 -6.17 -38.69 11.30
CA GLY A 41 -5.89 -37.68 12.31
C GLY A 41 -6.29 -36.27 11.85
N ASN A 42 -5.94 -35.88 10.63
CA ASN A 42 -6.31 -34.57 10.04
C ASN A 42 -7.82 -34.43 9.86
N ASN A 43 -8.55 -35.49 9.60
CA ASN A 43 -10.03 -35.46 9.51
C ASN A 43 -10.71 -35.28 10.88
N ALA A 44 -10.05 -35.68 11.96
CA ALA A 44 -10.56 -35.51 13.33
C ALA A 44 -10.17 -34.15 13.95
N LEU A 45 -9.20 -33.46 13.38
CA LEU A 45 -8.69 -32.18 13.90
C LEU A 45 -9.22 -31.00 13.09
N LYS A 46 -9.58 -29.93 13.80
CA LYS A 46 -9.94 -28.63 13.19
C LYS A 46 -8.96 -27.57 13.69
N TYR A 47 -8.17 -27.04 12.77
CA TYR A 47 -7.30 -25.90 13.03
C TYR A 47 -8.10 -24.61 12.89
N VAL A 48 -8.19 -23.84 13.95
CA VAL A 48 -8.82 -22.52 13.96
C VAL A 48 -7.73 -21.48 14.08
N THR A 49 -7.55 -20.65 13.04
CA THR A 49 -6.56 -19.59 13.05
C THR A 49 -6.93 -18.52 14.08
N ARG A 50 -5.97 -18.14 14.92
CA ARG A 50 -6.04 -17.03 15.84
C ARG A 50 -5.28 -15.85 15.23
N TYR A 51 -5.97 -14.76 14.97
CA TYR A 51 -5.36 -13.57 14.41
C TYR A 51 -4.75 -12.72 15.53
N PRO A 52 -3.51 -12.22 15.35
CA PRO A 52 -2.90 -11.27 16.28
C PRO A 52 -3.58 -9.90 16.20
N ALA A 53 -3.42 -9.10 17.24
CA ALA A 53 -3.63 -7.68 17.13
C ALA A 53 -2.54 -7.09 16.24
N ARG A 54 -2.94 -6.23 15.30
CA ARG A 54 -2.01 -5.53 14.41
C ARG A 54 -1.29 -4.42 15.19
N GLY A 55 0.00 -4.19 14.98
CA GLY A 55 0.77 -3.14 15.63
C GLY A 55 0.14 -1.76 15.44
N LEU A 56 0.32 -0.86 16.38
CA LEU A 56 -0.14 0.52 16.31
C LEU A 56 0.79 1.35 15.41
N ILE A 57 0.26 2.41 14.81
CA ILE A 57 1.07 3.45 14.18
C ILE A 57 0.93 4.70 15.04
N LEU A 58 2.05 5.17 15.57
CA LEU A 58 2.13 6.32 16.46
C LEU A 58 2.73 7.51 15.69
N ASP A 59 2.36 8.71 16.09
CA ASP A 59 3.03 9.93 15.65
C ASP A 59 4.38 10.13 16.35
N ARG A 60 5.12 11.17 16.00
CA ARG A 60 6.41 11.51 16.63
C ARG A 60 6.33 11.80 18.14
N ASN A 61 5.14 12.13 18.63
CA ASN A 61 4.85 12.44 20.04
C ASN A 61 4.30 11.23 20.81
N ASN A 62 4.26 10.04 20.17
CA ASN A 62 3.63 8.81 20.66
C ASN A 62 2.10 8.90 20.81
N GLU A 63 1.44 9.84 20.12
CA GLU A 63 -0.01 9.85 19.99
C GLU A 63 -0.45 8.84 18.93
N VAL A 64 -1.59 8.17 19.14
CA VAL A 64 -2.04 7.08 18.25
C VAL A 64 -2.62 7.64 16.95
N LEU A 65 -1.90 7.49 15.83
CA LEU A 65 -2.42 7.79 14.49
C LEU A 65 -3.36 6.69 13.98
N VAL A 66 -2.94 5.42 14.17
CA VAL A 66 -3.74 4.24 13.80
C VAL A 66 -3.74 3.27 14.96
N GLY A 67 -4.92 3.04 15.49
CA GLY A 67 -5.18 2.07 16.54
C GLY A 67 -5.94 0.86 16.03
N ASN A 68 -6.42 0.07 16.98
CA ASN A 68 -7.25 -1.10 16.74
C ASN A 68 -8.57 -0.94 17.50
N LYS A 69 -9.67 -1.37 16.85
CA LYS A 69 -10.98 -1.53 17.49
C LYS A 69 -11.48 -2.94 17.27
N ILE A 70 -12.17 -3.48 18.26
CA ILE A 70 -12.81 -4.78 18.11
C ILE A 70 -14.08 -4.60 17.27
N ILE A 71 -14.22 -5.46 16.28
CA ILE A 71 -15.42 -5.65 15.47
C ILE A 71 -15.76 -7.13 15.46
N TYR A 72 -16.89 -7.49 14.95
CA TYR A 72 -17.32 -8.88 14.87
C TYR A 72 -17.69 -9.24 13.44
N ASP A 73 -17.36 -10.48 13.05
CA ASP A 73 -17.91 -11.10 11.86
C ASP A 73 -18.94 -12.16 12.29
N ILE A 74 -20.03 -12.29 11.56
CA ILE A 74 -20.94 -13.42 11.70
C ILE A 74 -20.50 -14.48 10.72
N THR A 75 -20.23 -15.67 11.23
CA THR A 75 -19.89 -16.84 10.44
C THR A 75 -21.07 -17.82 10.41
N VAL A 76 -21.13 -18.66 9.40
CA VAL A 76 -22.15 -19.69 9.25
C VAL A 76 -21.53 -21.03 8.85
N THR A 77 -21.98 -22.12 9.45
CA THR A 77 -21.73 -23.49 8.97
C THR A 77 -23.00 -23.98 8.29
N PRO A 78 -23.11 -23.97 6.95
CA PRO A 78 -24.38 -24.16 6.25
C PRO A 78 -25.12 -25.46 6.57
N VAL A 79 -24.39 -26.52 6.89
CA VAL A 79 -24.96 -27.85 7.23
C VAL A 79 -25.62 -27.86 8.62
N GLU A 80 -25.21 -26.98 9.51
CA GLU A 80 -25.69 -26.87 10.89
C GLU A 80 -26.90 -25.95 11.01
N VAL A 81 -27.20 -25.15 9.96
CA VAL A 81 -28.28 -24.18 10.00
C VAL A 81 -29.64 -24.90 10.07
N GLN A 82 -30.37 -24.60 11.12
CA GLN A 82 -31.77 -25.01 11.30
C GLN A 82 -32.73 -23.90 10.80
N PRO A 83 -33.99 -24.23 10.55
CA PRO A 83 -35.00 -23.19 10.24
C PRO A 83 -35.02 -22.12 11.33
N PHE A 84 -34.90 -20.84 10.93
CA PHE A 84 -34.84 -19.69 11.82
C PHE A 84 -35.71 -18.54 11.30
N ASP A 85 -36.07 -17.61 12.18
CA ASP A 85 -36.77 -16.39 11.80
C ASP A 85 -35.82 -15.46 11.02
N THR A 86 -35.91 -15.54 9.68
CA THR A 86 -35.09 -14.72 8.77
C THR A 86 -35.40 -13.23 8.93
N VAL A 87 -36.64 -12.84 9.28
CA VAL A 87 -37.00 -11.43 9.43
C VAL A 87 -36.36 -10.86 10.69
N ALA A 88 -36.44 -11.60 11.82
CA ALA A 88 -35.78 -11.20 13.06
C ALA A 88 -34.25 -11.11 12.88
N PHE A 89 -33.62 -12.06 12.16
CA PHE A 89 -32.20 -12.03 11.83
C PHE A 89 -31.84 -10.78 11.02
N CYS A 90 -32.59 -10.51 9.95
CA CYS A 90 -32.36 -9.36 9.07
C CYS A 90 -32.50 -8.02 9.81
N LYS A 91 -33.44 -7.94 10.75
CA LYS A 91 -33.64 -6.74 11.56
C LYS A 91 -32.46 -6.42 12.49
N ILE A 92 -31.79 -7.45 13.04
CA ILE A 92 -30.58 -7.26 13.89
C ILE A 92 -29.46 -6.63 13.10
N PHE A 93 -29.26 -7.09 11.86
CA PHE A 93 -28.11 -6.69 11.05
C PHE A 93 -28.41 -5.59 10.02
N ASP A 94 -29.63 -5.10 9.98
CA ASP A 94 -30.11 -4.11 8.99
C ASP A 94 -29.83 -4.55 7.54
N ILE A 95 -30.19 -5.79 7.22
CA ILE A 95 -30.01 -6.41 5.90
C ILE A 95 -31.36 -6.86 5.33
N ASP A 96 -31.42 -6.98 4.00
CA ASP A 96 -32.61 -7.48 3.32
C ASP A 96 -32.68 -9.01 3.34
N THR A 97 -33.91 -9.54 3.39
CA THR A 97 -34.14 -10.99 3.33
C THR A 97 -33.70 -11.61 2.01
N SER A 98 -33.62 -10.83 0.93
CA SER A 98 -33.08 -11.26 -0.35
C SER A 98 -31.61 -11.61 -0.26
N PHE A 99 -30.81 -10.84 0.50
CA PHE A 99 -29.40 -11.11 0.76
C PHE A 99 -29.20 -12.50 1.40
N VAL A 100 -29.96 -12.80 2.44
CA VAL A 100 -29.90 -14.13 3.12
C VAL A 100 -30.23 -15.25 2.14
N LYS A 101 -31.31 -15.08 1.35
CA LYS A 101 -31.71 -16.08 0.34
C LYS A 101 -30.65 -16.30 -0.74
N GLU A 102 -30.01 -15.22 -1.19
CA GLU A 102 -28.95 -15.28 -2.20
C GLU A 102 -27.71 -16.01 -1.67
N LYS A 103 -27.26 -15.67 -0.46
CA LYS A 103 -26.14 -16.35 0.20
C LYS A 103 -26.39 -17.85 0.36
N PHE A 104 -27.55 -18.27 0.81
CA PHE A 104 -27.87 -19.68 0.92
C PHE A 104 -28.03 -20.38 -0.45
N ARG A 105 -28.44 -19.65 -1.50
CA ARG A 105 -28.46 -20.17 -2.86
C ARG A 105 -27.03 -20.42 -3.38
N GLU A 106 -26.12 -19.49 -3.10
CA GLU A 106 -24.71 -19.63 -3.40
C GLU A 106 -24.09 -20.86 -2.69
N TYR A 107 -24.34 -21.02 -1.38
CA TYR A 107 -23.86 -22.17 -0.62
C TYR A 107 -24.44 -23.51 -1.10
N LYS A 108 -25.67 -23.54 -1.54
CA LYS A 108 -26.28 -24.75 -2.14
C LYS A 108 -25.59 -25.16 -3.45
N LYS A 109 -25.15 -24.19 -4.26
CA LYS A 109 -24.41 -24.47 -5.52
C LYS A 109 -23.10 -25.21 -5.28
N TYR A 110 -22.46 -24.99 -4.14
CA TYR A 110 -21.16 -25.59 -3.77
C TYR A 110 -21.27 -26.60 -2.62
N ARG A 111 -22.44 -27.14 -2.35
CA ARG A 111 -22.77 -27.95 -1.16
C ARG A 111 -21.80 -29.11 -0.89
N SER A 112 -21.26 -29.78 -1.89
CA SER A 112 -20.32 -30.87 -1.73
C SER A 112 -18.94 -30.48 -1.21
N ARG A 113 -18.54 -29.20 -1.35
CA ARG A 113 -17.22 -28.68 -0.94
C ARG A 113 -17.30 -27.75 0.28
N VAL A 114 -18.41 -27.08 0.49
CA VAL A 114 -18.54 -25.91 1.37
C VAL A 114 -19.49 -26.13 2.54
N GLY A 115 -20.39 -27.12 2.46
CA GLY A 115 -21.45 -27.32 3.46
C GLY A 115 -20.99 -27.52 4.90
N TYR A 116 -19.82 -28.14 5.09
CA TYR A 116 -19.23 -28.41 6.41
C TYR A 116 -18.17 -27.37 6.83
N GLN A 117 -17.90 -26.40 5.99
CA GLN A 117 -16.94 -25.33 6.31
C GLN A 117 -17.64 -24.16 6.97
N THR A 118 -16.98 -23.55 7.96
CA THR A 118 -17.43 -22.29 8.54
C THR A 118 -17.05 -21.16 7.59
N LEU A 119 -18.04 -20.43 7.10
CA LEU A 119 -17.90 -19.33 6.14
C LEU A 119 -18.25 -18.00 6.79
N THR A 120 -17.61 -16.92 6.39
CA THR A 120 -18.02 -15.59 6.79
C THR A 120 -19.33 -15.23 6.09
N PHE A 121 -20.38 -14.94 6.89
CA PHE A 121 -21.71 -14.59 6.42
C PHE A 121 -21.90 -13.07 6.35
N LEU A 122 -21.56 -12.36 7.44
CA LEU A 122 -21.54 -10.90 7.53
C LEU A 122 -20.19 -10.44 8.09
N LYS A 123 -19.69 -9.32 7.61
CA LYS A 123 -18.44 -8.71 8.06
C LYS A 123 -18.70 -7.38 8.73
N HIS A 124 -17.81 -6.99 9.63
CA HIS A 124 -17.77 -5.67 10.26
C HIS A 124 -19.05 -5.31 11.03
N ILE A 125 -19.52 -6.24 11.87
CA ILE A 125 -20.70 -6.04 12.71
C ILE A 125 -20.33 -5.16 13.91
N SER A 126 -21.20 -4.21 14.25
CA SER A 126 -21.04 -3.35 15.43
C SER A 126 -21.23 -4.12 16.74
N ASN A 127 -20.70 -3.57 17.84
CA ASN A 127 -20.91 -4.14 19.18
C ASN A 127 -22.39 -4.28 19.53
N GLU A 128 -23.22 -3.31 19.12
CA GLU A 128 -24.66 -3.31 19.39
C GLU A 128 -25.36 -4.44 18.65
N GLN A 129 -25.10 -4.58 17.36
CA GLN A 129 -25.64 -5.68 16.56
C GLN A 129 -25.15 -7.05 17.05
N TYR A 130 -23.88 -7.14 17.46
CA TYR A 130 -23.33 -8.36 18.01
C TYR A 130 -24.00 -8.76 19.32
N ASN A 131 -24.20 -7.82 20.24
CA ASN A 131 -24.88 -8.08 21.51
C ASN A 131 -26.33 -8.55 21.29
N GLN A 132 -27.06 -7.90 20.37
CA GLN A 132 -28.42 -8.33 19.99
C GLN A 132 -28.45 -9.73 19.39
N PHE A 133 -27.41 -10.07 18.60
CA PHE A 133 -27.27 -11.41 18.04
C PHE A 133 -26.99 -12.45 19.13
N ILE A 134 -26.06 -12.16 20.06
CA ILE A 134 -25.67 -13.10 21.12
C ILE A 134 -26.87 -13.40 22.05
N GLU A 135 -27.66 -12.40 22.40
CA GLU A 135 -28.89 -12.58 23.20
C GLU A 135 -29.86 -13.59 22.55
N LYS A 136 -29.89 -13.65 21.22
CA LYS A 136 -30.78 -14.52 20.44
C LYS A 136 -30.03 -15.65 19.73
N SER A 137 -28.79 -15.92 20.09
CA SER A 137 -27.97 -16.90 19.40
C SER A 137 -28.54 -18.32 19.38
N ALA A 138 -29.33 -18.67 20.41
CA ALA A 138 -30.06 -19.96 20.47
C ALA A 138 -31.09 -20.12 19.33
N ASP A 139 -31.64 -19.02 18.81
CA ASP A 139 -32.62 -19.01 17.73
C ASP A 139 -31.93 -19.13 16.33
N PHE A 140 -30.61 -18.89 16.28
CA PHE A 140 -29.82 -18.83 15.03
C PHE A 140 -28.79 -19.94 14.96
N VAL A 141 -29.19 -21.19 15.14
CA VAL A 141 -28.32 -22.36 15.11
C VAL A 141 -27.57 -22.44 13.79
N GLY A 142 -26.27 -22.68 13.87
CA GLY A 142 -25.36 -22.72 12.71
C GLY A 142 -24.68 -21.39 12.39
N PHE A 143 -25.08 -20.30 13.07
CA PHE A 143 -24.38 -19.02 13.03
C PHE A 143 -23.55 -18.82 14.29
N SER A 144 -22.39 -18.13 14.15
CA SER A 144 -21.50 -17.80 15.26
C SER A 144 -20.87 -16.45 15.05
N GLY A 145 -20.70 -15.69 16.13
CA GLY A 145 -19.96 -14.44 16.10
C GLY A 145 -18.49 -14.66 16.39
N VAL A 146 -17.62 -14.08 15.56
CA VAL A 146 -16.16 -14.19 15.70
C VAL A 146 -15.58 -12.78 15.87
N PRO A 147 -14.87 -12.51 16.98
CA PRO A 147 -14.23 -11.20 17.15
C PRO A 147 -13.08 -11.05 16.15
N ARG A 148 -12.98 -9.86 15.58
CA ARG A 148 -11.87 -9.44 14.71
C ARG A 148 -11.37 -8.06 15.10
N THR A 149 -10.17 -7.74 14.69
CA THR A 149 -9.57 -6.42 14.89
C THR A 149 -9.69 -5.63 13.58
N ALA A 150 -10.29 -4.46 13.62
CA ALA A 150 -10.27 -3.46 12.55
C ALA A 150 -9.43 -2.26 12.96
N ARG A 151 -8.99 -1.49 11.98
CA ARG A 151 -8.26 -0.25 12.22
C ARG A 151 -9.19 0.86 12.74
N SER A 152 -8.65 1.73 13.58
CA SER A 152 -9.27 2.96 14.04
C SER A 152 -8.30 4.12 13.82
N TYR A 153 -8.83 5.32 13.57
CA TYR A 153 -8.06 6.49 13.14
C TYR A 153 -8.44 7.71 14.00
N PRO A 154 -7.86 7.85 15.21
CA PRO A 154 -8.30 8.88 16.18
C PRO A 154 -8.15 10.32 15.68
N PHE A 155 -7.11 10.62 14.89
CA PHE A 155 -6.87 11.97 14.34
C PHE A 155 -7.79 12.33 13.16
N ASN A 156 -8.46 11.34 12.56
CA ASN A 156 -9.27 11.55 11.35
C ASN A 156 -8.52 12.31 10.24
N ALA A 157 -7.23 12.02 10.05
CA ALA A 157 -6.34 12.62 9.07
C ALA A 157 -5.31 11.61 8.57
N GLY A 158 -4.66 11.90 7.44
CA GLY A 158 -3.54 11.14 6.93
C GLY A 158 -3.89 9.94 6.06
N ALA A 159 -5.08 9.85 5.47
CA ALA A 159 -5.51 8.67 4.71
C ALA A 159 -4.50 8.24 3.63
N ASN A 160 -4.01 9.17 2.81
CA ASN A 160 -3.03 8.88 1.75
C ASN A 160 -1.62 8.60 2.28
N LEU A 161 -1.30 9.06 3.48
CA LEU A 161 -0.05 8.83 4.18
C LEU A 161 -0.05 7.45 4.85
N ILE A 162 -1.07 7.19 5.68
CA ILE A 162 -1.24 5.97 6.44
C ILE A 162 -1.50 4.80 5.51
N GLY A 163 -2.36 5.00 4.52
CA GLY A 163 -2.87 3.93 3.67
C GLY A 163 -4.03 3.17 4.31
N TYR A 164 -4.31 2.00 3.78
CA TYR A 164 -5.41 1.17 4.25
C TYR A 164 -5.06 -0.32 4.25
N VAL A 165 -5.84 -1.06 5.02
CA VAL A 165 -5.77 -2.53 5.12
C VAL A 165 -7.00 -3.12 4.44
N SER A 166 -6.81 -4.12 3.58
CA SER A 166 -7.92 -4.86 2.98
C SER A 166 -7.62 -6.34 2.85
N GLU A 167 -8.66 -7.12 2.56
CA GLU A 167 -8.51 -8.56 2.32
C GLU A 167 -7.59 -8.82 1.12
N VAL A 168 -6.75 -9.84 1.22
CA VAL A 168 -5.81 -10.24 0.18
C VAL A 168 -6.54 -10.97 -0.95
N ASP A 169 -6.15 -10.66 -2.18
CA ASP A 169 -6.62 -11.36 -3.38
C ASP A 169 -5.71 -12.54 -3.75
N GLY A 170 -6.15 -13.31 -4.75
CA GLY A 170 -5.41 -14.49 -5.21
C GLY A 170 -4.01 -14.18 -5.76
N ASP A 171 -3.80 -13.01 -6.34
CA ASP A 171 -2.49 -12.64 -6.88
C ASP A 171 -1.52 -12.18 -5.77
N TYR A 172 -2.04 -11.53 -4.74
CA TYR A 172 -1.27 -11.23 -3.53
C TYR A 172 -0.81 -12.52 -2.82
N ILE A 173 -1.71 -13.50 -2.68
CA ILE A 173 -1.40 -14.80 -2.04
C ILE A 173 -0.31 -15.55 -2.81
N LYS A 174 -0.35 -15.56 -4.15
CA LYS A 174 0.70 -16.19 -4.98
C LYS A 174 2.08 -15.57 -4.74
N LYS A 175 2.15 -14.26 -4.55
CA LYS A 175 3.41 -13.53 -4.29
C LYS A 175 3.87 -13.64 -2.85
N ASN A 176 2.95 -13.90 -1.91
CA ASN A 176 3.19 -13.91 -0.47
C ASN A 176 2.67 -15.22 0.16
N PRO A 177 3.44 -16.32 0.14
CA PRO A 177 2.98 -17.67 0.53
C PRO A 177 2.47 -17.80 1.99
N GLY A 178 2.76 -16.82 2.86
CA GLY A 178 2.28 -16.79 4.25
C GLY A 178 0.83 -16.34 4.41
N TYR A 179 0.20 -15.87 3.32
CA TYR A 179 -1.19 -15.39 3.32
C TYR A 179 -2.17 -16.43 2.77
N ARG A 180 -3.40 -16.36 3.26
CA ARG A 180 -4.52 -17.21 2.84
C ARG A 180 -5.75 -16.35 2.58
N GLY A 181 -6.73 -16.87 1.85
CA GLY A 181 -8.01 -16.20 1.67
C GLY A 181 -8.66 -15.84 3.01
N GLY A 182 -9.15 -14.62 3.12
CA GLY A 182 -9.69 -14.04 4.34
C GLY A 182 -8.68 -13.32 5.23
N ASP A 183 -7.38 -13.35 4.89
CA ASP A 183 -6.36 -12.54 5.55
C ASP A 183 -6.43 -11.09 5.07
N TYR A 184 -5.95 -10.18 5.90
CA TYR A 184 -5.86 -8.77 5.62
C TYR A 184 -4.39 -8.33 5.52
N ALA A 185 -4.09 -7.41 4.60
CA ALA A 185 -2.76 -6.82 4.45
C ALA A 185 -2.86 -5.33 4.14
N GLY A 186 -1.83 -4.57 4.49
CA GLY A 186 -1.65 -3.19 4.04
C GLY A 186 -1.51 -3.12 2.53
N LYS A 187 -2.18 -2.15 1.92
CA LYS A 187 -2.25 -2.01 0.45
C LYS A 187 -1.58 -0.74 -0.06
N THR A 188 -1.45 0.27 0.77
CA THR A 188 -0.83 1.55 0.43
C THR A 188 -0.18 2.18 1.66
N GLY A 189 0.69 3.17 1.47
CA GLY A 189 1.25 4.01 2.52
C GLY A 189 2.05 3.25 3.58
N ILE A 190 2.04 3.77 4.80
CA ILE A 190 2.75 3.18 5.95
C ILE A 190 2.28 1.74 6.23
N GLU A 191 0.98 1.48 6.08
CA GLU A 191 0.41 0.14 6.28
C GLU A 191 1.00 -0.90 5.32
N GLU A 192 1.28 -0.54 4.05
CA GLU A 192 1.93 -1.41 3.07
C GLU A 192 3.42 -1.56 3.35
N THR A 193 4.12 -0.45 3.55
CA THR A 193 5.58 -0.45 3.73
C THR A 193 6.01 -1.25 4.96
N TYR A 194 5.27 -1.11 6.05
CA TYR A 194 5.58 -1.76 7.32
C TYR A 194 4.70 -2.99 7.62
N GLU A 195 4.08 -3.57 6.60
CA GLU A 195 3.21 -4.75 6.73
C GLU A 195 3.87 -5.87 7.54
N GLU A 196 5.13 -6.17 7.27
CA GLU A 196 5.86 -7.25 7.94
C GLU A 196 5.98 -7.05 9.46
N TYR A 197 6.15 -5.80 9.90
CA TYR A 197 6.21 -5.46 11.33
C TYR A 197 4.82 -5.39 11.95
N LEU A 198 3.85 -4.80 11.23
CA LEU A 198 2.53 -4.51 11.74
C LEU A 198 1.62 -5.74 11.84
N ARG A 199 1.76 -6.72 10.94
CA ARG A 199 0.82 -7.85 10.84
C ARG A 199 0.84 -8.82 12.02
N GLY A 200 1.97 -8.91 12.74
CA GLY A 200 2.20 -9.93 13.77
C GLY A 200 2.28 -11.36 13.21
N GLU A 201 2.26 -12.34 14.08
CA GLU A 201 2.30 -13.75 13.72
C GLU A 201 1.02 -14.46 14.14
N LYS A 202 0.42 -15.22 13.22
CA LYS A 202 -0.82 -15.96 13.49
C LYS A 202 -0.57 -17.12 14.42
N GLY A 203 -1.45 -17.30 15.37
CA GLY A 203 -1.57 -18.53 16.15
C GLY A 203 -2.62 -19.47 15.56
N HIS A 204 -2.80 -20.62 16.20
CA HIS A 204 -3.88 -21.54 15.91
C HIS A 204 -4.29 -22.32 17.16
N SER A 205 -5.58 -22.62 17.25
CA SER A 205 -6.09 -23.57 18.20
C SER A 205 -6.53 -24.84 17.48
N ILE A 206 -6.27 -25.98 18.10
CA ILE A 206 -6.58 -27.31 17.56
C ILE A 206 -7.75 -27.90 18.32
N PHE A 207 -8.82 -28.21 17.58
CA PHE A 207 -10.02 -28.81 18.13
C PHE A 207 -10.25 -30.21 17.59
N LEU A 208 -10.78 -31.09 18.40
CA LEU A 208 -11.35 -32.36 17.98
C LEU A 208 -12.74 -32.18 17.37
N ARG A 209 -12.99 -32.84 16.24
CA ARG A 209 -14.29 -32.86 15.54
C ARG A 209 -14.89 -34.23 15.58
N ASP A 210 -16.21 -34.30 15.65
CA ASP A 210 -16.96 -35.52 15.41
C ASP A 210 -17.14 -35.81 13.91
N SER A 211 -17.74 -36.94 13.58
CA SER A 211 -18.04 -37.35 12.20
C SER A 211 -18.99 -36.38 11.46
N ARG A 212 -19.64 -35.46 12.17
CA ARG A 212 -20.50 -34.39 11.66
C ARG A 212 -19.83 -33.03 11.62
N ASN A 213 -18.50 -33.01 11.78
CA ASN A 213 -17.66 -31.81 11.76
C ASN A 213 -17.90 -30.80 12.93
N ARG A 214 -18.60 -31.23 14.00
CA ARG A 214 -18.84 -30.40 15.18
C ARG A 214 -17.64 -30.43 16.11
N ILE A 215 -17.26 -29.29 16.68
CA ILE A 215 -16.21 -29.19 17.70
C ILE A 215 -16.69 -29.89 18.96
N VAL A 216 -15.91 -30.86 19.44
CA VAL A 216 -16.20 -31.62 20.65
C VAL A 216 -15.40 -31.08 21.85
N SER A 217 -14.09 -30.86 21.65
CA SER A 217 -13.19 -30.39 22.69
C SER A 217 -11.93 -29.81 22.09
N HIS A 218 -11.10 -29.15 22.90
CA HIS A 218 -9.71 -28.88 22.52
C HIS A 218 -8.95 -30.19 22.37
N TYR A 219 -8.08 -30.27 21.38
CA TYR A 219 -7.14 -31.36 21.24
C TYR A 219 -6.10 -31.31 22.38
N GLU A 220 -5.87 -32.44 23.08
CA GLU A 220 -4.95 -32.57 24.22
C GLU A 220 -5.04 -31.35 25.18
N ASN A 221 -6.27 -30.94 25.53
CA ASN A 221 -6.57 -29.79 26.40
C ASN A 221 -5.91 -28.46 25.98
N GLY A 222 -5.54 -28.32 24.69
CA GLY A 222 -4.93 -27.12 24.15
C GLY A 222 -3.41 -27.05 24.29
N GLU A 223 -2.74 -28.15 24.65
CA GLU A 223 -1.27 -28.21 24.79
C GLU A 223 -0.54 -27.85 23.47
N TYR A 224 -1.16 -28.14 22.34
CA TYR A 224 -0.61 -27.86 21.02
C TYR A 224 -1.15 -26.57 20.38
N ASP A 225 -1.90 -25.79 21.13
CA ASP A 225 -2.34 -24.47 20.69
C ASP A 225 -1.14 -23.51 20.60
N VAL A 226 -1.08 -22.75 19.52
CA VAL A 226 -0.06 -21.71 19.34
C VAL A 226 -0.73 -20.35 19.53
N SER A 227 -0.28 -19.60 20.51
CA SER A 227 -0.77 -18.23 20.73
C SER A 227 -0.29 -17.31 19.62
N PRO A 228 -1.13 -16.36 19.14
CA PRO A 228 -0.69 -15.35 18.20
C PRO A 228 0.32 -14.40 18.86
N VAL A 229 1.27 -13.88 18.07
CA VAL A 229 2.20 -12.83 18.49
C VAL A 229 1.74 -11.51 17.89
N GLU A 230 1.52 -10.52 18.73
CA GLU A 230 1.07 -9.20 18.29
C GLU A 230 2.08 -8.52 17.37
N GLY A 231 1.59 -7.67 16.45
CA GLY A 231 2.42 -6.86 15.59
C GLY A 231 3.18 -5.79 16.38
N LYS A 232 4.34 -5.39 15.84
CA LYS A 232 5.18 -4.35 16.45
C LYS A 232 4.59 -2.97 16.16
N ASN A 233 4.62 -2.08 17.14
CA ASN A 233 4.23 -0.70 16.95
C ASN A 233 5.30 0.05 16.15
N ILE A 234 4.84 0.98 15.31
CA ILE A 234 5.68 1.88 14.51
C ILE A 234 5.52 3.29 15.06
N VAL A 235 6.63 3.96 15.35
CA VAL A 235 6.67 5.40 15.65
C VAL A 235 7.09 6.10 14.36
N SER A 236 6.21 6.93 13.81
CA SER A 236 6.48 7.71 12.59
C SER A 236 7.07 9.07 12.94
N THR A 237 7.65 9.73 11.95
CA THR A 237 8.14 11.13 12.08
C THR A 237 7.02 12.16 11.97
N ILE A 238 5.82 11.73 11.63
CA ILE A 238 4.65 12.59 11.40
C ILE A 238 4.18 13.20 12.72
N ASP A 239 3.85 14.48 12.68
CA ASP A 239 3.09 15.16 13.72
C ASP A 239 1.60 15.09 13.36
N GLY A 240 0.82 14.34 14.15
CA GLY A 240 -0.60 14.10 13.86
C GLY A 240 -1.44 15.37 13.82
N ARG A 241 -1.12 16.34 14.67
CA ARG A 241 -1.83 17.64 14.72
C ARG A 241 -1.46 18.53 13.53
N LEU A 242 -0.19 18.55 13.16
CA LEU A 242 0.28 19.26 11.96
C LEU A 242 -0.32 18.65 10.68
N GLN A 243 -0.44 17.32 10.62
CA GLN A 243 -1.10 16.63 9.51
C GLN A 243 -2.56 17.05 9.39
N GLN A 244 -3.31 17.00 10.50
CA GLN A 244 -4.71 17.42 10.55
C GLN A 244 -4.89 18.88 10.15
N TYR A 245 -4.02 19.76 10.65
CA TYR A 245 -4.03 21.18 10.29
C TYR A 245 -3.74 21.40 8.80
N GLY A 246 -2.72 20.71 8.27
CA GLY A 246 -2.38 20.76 6.84
C GLY A 246 -3.54 20.31 5.94
N GLU A 247 -4.26 19.26 6.31
CA GLU A 247 -5.45 18.80 5.58
C GLU A 247 -6.59 19.84 5.64
N ALA A 248 -6.80 20.46 6.80
CA ALA A 248 -7.78 21.55 6.93
C ALA A 248 -7.46 22.74 6.03
N LEU A 249 -6.18 23.13 5.91
CA LEU A 249 -5.72 24.19 5.00
C LEU A 249 -5.91 23.82 3.53
N MET A 250 -5.80 22.54 3.19
CA MET A 250 -5.93 22.01 1.84
C MET A 250 -7.38 21.69 1.44
N LYS A 251 -8.33 21.83 2.35
CA LYS A 251 -9.75 21.61 2.06
C LYS A 251 -10.20 22.42 0.84
N ASN A 252 -10.93 21.79 -0.07
CA ASN A 252 -11.41 22.36 -1.34
C ASN A 252 -10.30 22.84 -2.29
N LYS A 253 -9.08 22.35 -2.16
CA LYS A 253 -7.96 22.62 -3.06
C LYS A 253 -7.46 21.31 -3.67
N VAL A 254 -6.85 21.40 -4.85
CA VAL A 254 -6.16 20.27 -5.48
C VAL A 254 -4.66 20.54 -5.42
N GLY A 255 -3.93 19.65 -4.77
CA GLY A 255 -2.49 19.80 -4.59
C GLY A 255 -1.96 19.00 -3.41
N SER A 256 -0.84 19.44 -2.86
CA SER A 256 -0.19 18.80 -1.70
C SER A 256 0.53 19.80 -0.83
N LEU A 257 0.78 19.41 0.42
CA LEU A 257 1.60 20.13 1.38
C LEU A 257 2.58 19.13 2.01
N VAL A 258 3.86 19.48 2.00
CA VAL A 258 4.93 18.67 2.62
C VAL A 258 5.77 19.58 3.50
N ALA A 259 6.02 19.15 4.74
CA ALA A 259 6.98 19.81 5.62
C ALA A 259 8.03 18.81 6.08
N ILE A 260 9.29 19.21 6.01
CA ILE A 260 10.46 18.42 6.39
C ILE A 260 11.23 19.19 7.46
N GLU A 261 11.67 18.52 8.52
CA GLU A 261 12.62 19.06 9.50
C GLU A 261 14.02 19.12 8.84
N PRO A 262 14.60 20.32 8.63
CA PRO A 262 15.84 20.42 7.88
C PRO A 262 17.04 19.74 8.53
N SER A 263 17.06 19.69 9.85
CA SER A 263 18.18 19.13 10.62
C SER A 263 18.27 17.61 10.60
N THR A 264 17.12 16.92 10.42
CA THR A 264 17.03 15.46 10.49
C THR A 264 16.58 14.81 9.20
N GLY A 265 15.91 15.56 8.32
CA GLY A 265 15.26 15.02 7.12
C GLY A 265 13.88 14.38 7.39
N GLU A 266 13.40 14.42 8.64
CA GLU A 266 12.12 13.85 9.02
C GLU A 266 10.95 14.56 8.33
N ILE A 267 10.04 13.78 7.72
CA ILE A 267 8.79 14.31 7.17
C ILE A 267 7.82 14.51 8.33
N LEU A 268 7.47 15.76 8.61
CA LEU A 268 6.56 16.13 9.71
C LEU A 268 5.10 16.05 9.30
N THR A 269 4.79 16.35 8.05
CA THR A 269 3.45 16.23 7.46
C THR A 269 3.55 16.01 5.95
N LEU A 270 2.61 15.24 5.41
CA LEU A 270 2.51 14.95 3.99
C LEU A 270 1.03 14.86 3.60
N VAL A 271 0.52 15.93 3.03
CA VAL A 271 -0.89 16.06 2.63
C VAL A 271 -1.03 15.91 1.12
N SER A 272 -2.00 15.13 0.71
CA SER A 272 -2.48 15.05 -0.68
C SER A 272 -3.95 15.40 -0.72
N SER A 273 -4.32 16.42 -1.48
CA SER A 273 -5.71 16.89 -1.57
C SER A 273 -6.22 16.91 -3.03
N PRO A 274 -7.48 16.53 -3.26
CA PRO A 274 -8.34 15.85 -2.31
C PRO A 274 -7.78 14.47 -1.95
N GLY A 275 -7.94 14.09 -0.69
CA GLY A 275 -7.57 12.78 -0.15
C GLY A 275 -8.80 11.90 0.05
N ILE A 276 -8.57 10.66 0.49
CA ILE A 276 -9.62 9.75 0.92
C ILE A 276 -10.14 10.22 2.28
N ASP A 277 -11.45 10.11 2.51
CA ASP A 277 -12.01 10.31 3.84
C ASP A 277 -11.55 9.17 4.77
N VAL A 278 -10.90 9.54 5.87
CA VAL A 278 -10.37 8.59 6.85
C VAL A 278 -11.46 7.70 7.44
N SER A 279 -12.69 8.24 7.58
CA SER A 279 -13.83 7.51 8.17
C SER A 279 -14.19 6.22 7.41
N ILE A 280 -13.92 6.19 6.10
CA ILE A 280 -14.24 5.02 5.25
C ILE A 280 -13.06 4.04 5.09
N LEU A 281 -11.86 4.35 5.60
CA LEU A 281 -10.68 3.49 5.41
C LEU A 281 -10.87 2.08 5.96
N ALA A 282 -11.58 1.93 7.07
CA ALA A 282 -11.87 0.63 7.66
C ALA A 282 -12.78 -0.25 6.77
N GLU A 283 -13.55 0.36 5.87
CA GLU A 283 -14.50 -0.30 4.98
C GLU A 283 -14.26 0.10 3.51
N ILE A 284 -13.05 0.47 3.17
CA ILE A 284 -12.70 1.02 1.85
C ILE A 284 -13.15 0.13 0.68
N SER A 285 -13.21 -1.19 0.89
CA SER A 285 -13.67 -2.14 -0.13
C SER A 285 -15.11 -1.88 -0.59
N LYS A 286 -15.97 -1.31 0.27
CA LYS A 286 -17.36 -0.96 -0.07
C LYS A 286 -17.42 0.29 -0.95
N HIS A 287 -16.46 1.20 -0.78
CA HIS A 287 -16.40 2.51 -1.44
C HIS A 287 -15.38 2.55 -2.60
N TYR A 288 -14.67 1.43 -2.85
CA TYR A 288 -13.55 1.41 -3.79
C TYR A 288 -13.92 1.89 -5.19
N ASN A 289 -15.04 1.43 -5.74
CA ASN A 289 -15.47 1.81 -7.09
C ASN A 289 -15.83 3.30 -7.19
N GLU A 290 -16.46 3.86 -6.16
CA GLU A 290 -16.77 5.28 -6.06
C GLU A 290 -15.50 6.11 -6.04
N ILE A 291 -14.55 5.77 -5.14
CA ILE A 291 -13.27 6.47 -4.98
C ILE A 291 -12.40 6.34 -6.25
N ALA A 292 -12.38 5.16 -6.86
CA ALA A 292 -11.57 4.91 -8.05
C ALA A 292 -12.10 5.63 -9.30
N SER A 293 -13.42 5.88 -9.37
CA SER A 293 -14.07 6.62 -10.46
C SER A 293 -14.08 8.13 -10.27
N ASP A 294 -13.68 8.63 -9.10
CA ASP A 294 -13.64 10.07 -8.82
C ASP A 294 -12.64 10.78 -9.76
N PRO A 295 -13.09 11.79 -10.52
CA PRO A 295 -12.22 12.53 -11.46
C PRO A 295 -11.04 13.24 -10.77
N TYR A 296 -11.17 13.57 -9.49
CA TYR A 296 -10.10 14.16 -8.70
C TYR A 296 -9.10 13.15 -8.15
N LYS A 297 -9.31 11.84 -8.35
CA LYS A 297 -8.39 10.76 -7.98
C LYS A 297 -7.88 10.86 -6.54
N PRO A 298 -8.74 10.72 -5.53
CA PRO A 298 -8.35 10.89 -4.13
C PRO A 298 -7.34 9.84 -3.64
N MET A 299 -7.24 8.67 -4.30
CA MET A 299 -6.21 7.66 -4.01
C MET A 299 -4.82 8.04 -4.49
N TYR A 300 -4.71 9.04 -5.38
CA TYR A 300 -3.43 9.46 -5.95
C TYR A 300 -2.69 10.38 -4.98
N ASN A 301 -1.57 9.91 -4.41
CA ASN A 301 -0.75 10.69 -3.49
C ASN A 301 0.07 11.73 -4.26
N ARG A 302 -0.47 12.94 -4.36
CA ARG A 302 0.13 14.04 -5.12
C ARG A 302 1.49 14.47 -4.58
N ALA A 303 1.74 14.31 -3.30
CA ALA A 303 2.99 14.71 -2.67
C ALA A 303 4.20 13.95 -3.24
N VAL A 304 4.03 12.65 -3.53
CA VAL A 304 5.11 11.76 -3.96
C VAL A 304 4.96 11.24 -5.40
N MET A 305 3.75 11.35 -5.99
CA MET A 305 3.45 10.77 -7.30
C MET A 305 3.19 11.79 -8.41
N SER A 306 3.10 13.10 -8.11
CA SER A 306 2.74 14.13 -9.09
C SER A 306 3.97 14.92 -9.57
N PRO A 307 4.72 14.44 -10.58
CA PRO A 307 5.80 15.21 -11.15
C PRO A 307 5.25 16.40 -11.95
N GLN A 308 5.62 17.60 -11.54
CA GLN A 308 5.24 18.85 -12.18
C GLN A 308 6.50 19.67 -12.45
N PRO A 309 6.50 20.57 -13.45
CA PRO A 309 7.57 21.55 -13.60
C PRO A 309 7.72 22.39 -12.31
N PRO A 310 8.91 22.46 -11.70
CA PRO A 310 9.12 23.17 -10.42
C PRO A 310 8.95 24.68 -10.53
N GLY A 311 9.06 25.23 -11.73
CA GLY A 311 8.95 26.67 -11.98
C GLY A 311 10.08 27.47 -11.31
N SER A 312 9.79 28.71 -10.93
CA SER A 312 10.80 29.68 -10.43
C SER A 312 11.55 29.25 -9.17
N VAL A 313 11.06 28.31 -8.40
CA VAL A 313 11.79 27.74 -7.26
C VAL A 313 13.10 27.08 -7.72
N PHE A 314 13.11 26.54 -8.92
CA PHE A 314 14.29 25.88 -9.52
C PHE A 314 15.41 26.87 -9.90
N LYS A 315 15.11 28.17 -10.00
CA LYS A 315 16.12 29.20 -10.25
C LYS A 315 17.23 29.21 -9.21
N ILE A 316 16.90 28.93 -7.96
CA ILE A 316 17.89 28.83 -6.88
C ILE A 316 18.92 27.73 -7.20
N VAL A 317 18.46 26.56 -7.68
CA VAL A 317 19.33 25.46 -8.10
C VAL A 317 20.27 25.90 -9.21
N ASN A 318 19.75 26.51 -10.28
CA ASN A 318 20.57 27.02 -11.38
C ASN A 318 21.54 28.13 -10.93
N GLY A 319 21.14 28.98 -9.99
CA GLY A 319 22.02 29.98 -9.43
C GLY A 319 23.19 29.39 -8.65
N LEU A 320 22.92 28.39 -7.79
CA LEU A 320 23.96 27.70 -7.04
C LEU A 320 24.93 26.92 -7.95
N ILE A 321 24.41 26.29 -9.02
CA ILE A 321 25.24 25.64 -10.03
C ILE A 321 26.12 26.67 -10.76
N GLY A 322 25.55 27.83 -11.10
CA GLY A 322 26.28 28.92 -11.75
C GLY A 322 27.46 29.44 -10.91
N LEU A 323 27.24 29.61 -9.59
CA LEU A 323 28.29 29.95 -8.62
C LEU A 323 29.36 28.85 -8.54
N GLN A 324 28.96 27.58 -8.46
CA GLN A 324 29.86 26.43 -8.37
C GLN A 324 30.74 26.28 -9.63
N GLU A 325 30.16 26.47 -10.80
CA GLU A 325 30.88 26.39 -12.09
C GLU A 325 31.67 27.65 -12.43
N GLY A 326 31.55 28.70 -11.64
CA GLY A 326 32.29 29.97 -11.80
C GLY A 326 31.82 30.84 -12.97
N VAL A 327 30.65 30.54 -13.56
CA VAL A 327 30.03 31.40 -14.59
C VAL A 327 29.27 32.59 -13.97
N LEU A 328 29.07 32.54 -12.66
CA LEU A 328 28.35 33.54 -11.88
C LEU A 328 29.14 33.90 -10.62
N THR A 329 29.07 35.15 -10.24
CA THR A 329 29.47 35.69 -8.93
C THR A 329 28.31 36.46 -8.32
N PRO A 330 28.30 36.71 -7.01
CA PRO A 330 27.23 37.53 -6.40
C PRO A 330 27.08 38.92 -7.05
N SER A 331 28.17 39.52 -7.59
CA SER A 331 28.19 40.80 -8.26
C SER A 331 28.01 40.76 -9.79
N THR A 332 27.75 39.55 -10.35
CA THR A 332 27.49 39.43 -11.79
C THR A 332 26.16 40.09 -12.15
N HIS A 333 26.17 40.98 -13.12
CA HIS A 333 25.00 41.72 -13.57
C HIS A 333 24.55 41.27 -14.96
N TYR A 334 23.25 41.00 -15.10
CA TYR A 334 22.61 40.82 -16.41
C TYR A 334 21.47 41.79 -16.60
N SER A 335 21.35 42.29 -17.85
CA SER A 335 20.25 43.20 -18.25
C SER A 335 19.02 42.40 -18.64
N CYS A 336 17.84 42.91 -18.28
CA CYS A 336 16.53 42.37 -18.65
C CYS A 336 15.67 43.44 -19.31
N SER A 337 15.34 43.26 -20.57
CA SER A 337 14.39 44.10 -21.30
C SER A 337 13.06 43.36 -21.46
N GLN A 338 12.37 43.12 -20.33
CA GLN A 338 11.12 42.32 -20.23
C GLN A 338 11.25 40.91 -20.77
N GLY A 339 12.44 40.31 -20.67
CA GLY A 339 12.68 38.92 -21.04
C GLY A 339 14.03 38.68 -21.68
N TYR A 340 14.26 37.39 -22.00
CA TYR A 340 15.42 36.87 -22.70
C TYR A 340 15.12 36.78 -24.20
N LYS A 341 16.08 37.21 -25.03
CA LYS A 341 16.00 37.10 -26.51
C LYS A 341 17.33 36.62 -27.06
N ALA A 342 17.26 35.54 -27.83
CA ALA A 342 18.43 35.02 -28.56
C ALA A 342 17.98 34.45 -29.92
N GLY A 343 18.24 35.19 -31.00
CA GLY A 343 17.69 34.90 -32.31
C GLY A 343 16.15 34.87 -32.29
N ASN A 344 15.56 33.74 -32.67
CA ASN A 344 14.10 33.55 -32.69
C ASN A 344 13.53 33.09 -31.33
N VAL A 345 14.39 32.77 -30.38
CA VAL A 345 13.95 32.31 -29.04
C VAL A 345 13.66 33.52 -28.17
N LYS A 346 12.43 33.54 -27.61
CA LYS A 346 11.99 34.62 -26.72
C LYS A 346 11.37 33.97 -25.48
N LEU A 347 11.79 34.39 -24.28
CA LEU A 347 11.21 33.99 -23.01
C LEU A 347 10.90 35.24 -22.20
N GLY A 348 9.62 35.53 -21.97
CA GLY A 348 9.16 36.75 -21.33
C GLY A 348 9.55 36.87 -19.86
N CYS A 349 9.60 38.08 -19.36
CA CYS A 349 9.76 38.43 -17.94
C CYS A 349 8.81 39.54 -17.58
N HIS A 350 8.44 39.66 -16.30
CA HIS A 350 7.67 40.77 -15.80
C HIS A 350 8.53 42.04 -15.69
N VAL A 351 7.89 43.19 -15.50
CA VAL A 351 8.58 44.50 -15.37
C VAL A 351 9.27 44.59 -14.02
N HIS A 352 10.55 44.92 -14.03
CA HIS A 352 11.38 45.18 -12.86
C HIS A 352 12.56 46.08 -13.24
N LYS A 353 13.35 46.59 -12.26
CA LYS A 353 14.58 47.33 -12.54
C LYS A 353 15.60 46.45 -13.29
N SER A 354 16.51 47.10 -14.02
CA SER A 354 17.56 46.43 -14.79
C SER A 354 18.78 47.38 -14.92
N PRO A 355 20.03 46.86 -14.87
CA PRO A 355 20.41 45.47 -14.67
C PRO A 355 20.19 44.97 -13.23
N LEU A 356 20.25 43.65 -13.02
CA LEU A 356 20.17 43.01 -11.69
C LEU A 356 21.46 42.29 -11.37
N ASP A 357 21.85 42.30 -10.10
CA ASP A 357 22.83 41.35 -9.55
C ASP A 357 22.18 40.00 -9.16
N PHE A 358 22.95 39.08 -8.57
CA PHE A 358 22.44 37.78 -8.23
C PHE A 358 21.33 37.81 -7.15
N TYR A 359 21.51 38.58 -6.08
CA TYR A 359 20.52 38.67 -5.01
C TYR A 359 19.22 39.32 -5.49
N GLU A 360 19.35 40.40 -6.26
CA GLU A 360 18.20 41.07 -6.86
C GLU A 360 17.47 40.19 -7.86
N SER A 361 18.21 39.32 -8.59
CA SER A 361 17.62 38.40 -9.55
C SER A 361 16.72 37.33 -8.87
N ILE A 362 17.09 36.90 -7.64
CA ILE A 362 16.28 36.03 -6.82
C ILE A 362 15.05 36.76 -6.31
N MET A 363 15.26 37.97 -5.73
CA MET A 363 14.20 38.79 -5.16
C MET A 363 13.14 39.14 -6.22
N MET A 364 13.59 39.52 -7.42
CA MET A 364 12.73 39.90 -8.55
C MET A 364 12.31 38.68 -9.40
N SER A 365 12.79 37.48 -9.09
CA SER A 365 12.51 36.26 -9.89
C SER A 365 12.69 36.48 -11.41
N CYS A 366 13.76 37.11 -11.83
CA CYS A 366 14.00 37.52 -13.22
C CYS A 366 14.26 36.30 -14.13
N ASN A 367 13.40 36.08 -15.13
CA ASN A 367 13.57 34.96 -16.06
C ASN A 367 14.82 35.15 -16.94
N ALA A 368 15.08 36.36 -17.45
CA ALA A 368 16.20 36.61 -18.34
C ALA A 368 17.55 36.31 -17.67
N TYR A 369 17.69 36.72 -16.39
CA TYR A 369 18.91 36.46 -15.62
C TYR A 369 19.28 34.96 -15.61
N TYR A 370 18.32 34.09 -15.32
CA TYR A 370 18.56 32.65 -15.27
C TYR A 370 18.73 32.02 -16.67
N CYS A 371 18.12 32.61 -17.70
CA CYS A 371 18.41 32.19 -19.07
C CYS A 371 19.90 32.46 -19.45
N TYR A 372 20.45 33.57 -19.04
CA TYR A 372 21.87 33.85 -19.24
C TYR A 372 22.75 32.86 -18.45
N ILE A 373 22.44 32.61 -17.18
CA ILE A 373 23.18 31.63 -16.37
C ILE A 373 23.19 30.25 -17.07
N LEU A 374 22.04 29.70 -17.46
CA LEU A 374 21.98 28.38 -18.08
C LEU A 374 22.71 28.36 -19.43
N ARG A 375 22.57 29.41 -20.23
CA ARG A 375 23.33 29.51 -21.48
C ARG A 375 24.84 29.51 -21.21
N ASP A 376 25.30 30.34 -20.27
CA ASP A 376 26.73 30.46 -19.94
C ASP A 376 27.30 29.17 -19.31
N LEU A 377 26.46 28.40 -18.58
CA LEU A 377 26.79 27.05 -18.10
C LEU A 377 26.98 26.05 -19.26
N LEU A 378 26.04 26.03 -20.20
CA LEU A 378 26.05 25.05 -21.29
C LEU A 378 27.06 25.38 -22.40
N GLU A 379 27.38 26.66 -22.57
CA GLU A 379 28.37 27.17 -23.53
C GLU A 379 29.76 27.41 -22.88
N ASN A 380 29.97 26.98 -21.63
CA ASN A 380 31.23 27.16 -20.92
C ASN A 380 32.35 26.36 -21.62
N LYS A 381 33.40 27.05 -22.03
CA LYS A 381 34.56 26.47 -22.70
C LYS A 381 35.37 25.48 -21.83
N LYS A 382 35.10 25.40 -20.55
CA LYS A 382 35.61 24.39 -19.63
C LYS A 382 35.21 22.96 -20.06
N HIS A 383 34.10 22.84 -20.76
CA HIS A 383 33.58 21.56 -21.24
C HIS A 383 33.82 21.41 -22.74
N GLU A 384 34.22 20.20 -23.15
CA GLU A 384 34.53 19.90 -24.56
C GLU A 384 33.35 20.02 -25.51
N SER A 385 32.13 19.86 -24.98
CA SER A 385 30.89 19.97 -25.75
C SER A 385 29.69 20.39 -24.87
N ILE A 386 28.67 20.95 -25.53
CA ILE A 386 27.40 21.25 -24.87
C ILE A 386 26.73 20.01 -24.24
N GLY A 387 26.94 18.82 -24.83
CA GLY A 387 26.41 17.57 -24.26
C GLY A 387 27.05 17.24 -22.92
N ILE A 388 28.39 17.39 -22.81
CA ILE A 388 29.13 17.18 -21.56
C ILE A 388 28.70 18.23 -20.52
N ALA A 389 28.58 19.50 -20.91
CA ALA A 389 28.09 20.56 -20.02
C ALA A 389 26.67 20.28 -19.50
N MET A 390 25.77 19.79 -20.37
CA MET A 390 24.42 19.41 -20.01
C MET A 390 24.37 18.23 -19.02
N ASP A 391 25.19 17.22 -19.23
CA ASP A 391 25.25 16.06 -18.35
C ASP A 391 25.86 16.45 -16.99
N LYS A 392 26.83 17.37 -16.98
CA LYS A 392 27.38 17.94 -15.74
C LYS A 392 26.34 18.79 -14.98
N TRP A 393 25.58 19.61 -15.67
CA TRP A 393 24.44 20.33 -15.09
C TRP A 393 23.43 19.36 -14.49
N LYS A 394 23.11 18.27 -15.19
CA LYS A 394 22.21 17.21 -14.68
C LYS A 394 22.75 16.57 -13.40
N GLU A 395 24.04 16.24 -13.34
CA GLU A 395 24.67 15.70 -12.14
C GLU A 395 24.48 16.62 -10.92
N TYR A 396 24.71 17.93 -11.09
CA TYR A 396 24.47 18.90 -10.04
C TYR A 396 22.99 18.96 -9.64
N VAL A 397 22.08 18.96 -10.59
CA VAL A 397 20.64 18.97 -10.29
C VAL A 397 20.25 17.71 -9.52
N MET A 398 20.81 16.55 -9.88
CA MET A 398 20.57 15.31 -9.17
C MET A 398 21.15 15.30 -7.75
N SER A 399 22.23 16.02 -7.48
CA SER A 399 22.78 16.14 -6.12
C SER A 399 21.83 16.84 -5.13
N PHE A 400 20.89 17.65 -5.62
CA PHE A 400 19.79 18.22 -4.83
C PHE A 400 18.60 17.25 -4.65
N GLY A 401 18.73 16.00 -5.13
CA GLY A 401 17.68 14.99 -5.04
C GLY A 401 16.71 14.94 -6.23
N PHE A 402 16.75 15.87 -7.18
CA PHE A 402 15.86 15.85 -8.35
C PHE A 402 16.20 14.73 -9.33
N GLY A 403 15.18 14.21 -10.01
CA GLY A 403 15.35 13.18 -11.05
C GLY A 403 15.62 11.77 -10.51
N GLN A 404 15.51 11.57 -9.21
CA GLN A 404 15.68 10.28 -8.53
C GLN A 404 14.73 10.17 -7.34
N LYS A 405 14.47 8.96 -6.87
CA LYS A 405 13.73 8.77 -5.62
C LYS A 405 14.57 9.28 -4.44
N LEU A 406 13.95 9.97 -3.51
CA LEU A 406 14.60 10.45 -2.29
C LEU A 406 14.77 9.35 -1.25
N GLY A 407 14.12 8.19 -1.46
CA GLY A 407 14.19 7.06 -0.56
C GLY A 407 13.21 7.20 0.63
N SER A 408 12.09 7.86 0.42
CA SER A 408 11.02 7.86 1.41
C SER A 408 10.40 6.47 1.56
N ASP A 409 9.66 6.26 2.64
CA ASP A 409 8.98 4.99 2.94
C ASP A 409 7.78 4.68 2.02
N PHE A 410 7.53 5.52 1.02
CA PHE A 410 6.42 5.33 0.09
C PHE A 410 6.82 4.48 -1.12
N PRO A 411 6.26 3.28 -1.29
CA PRO A 411 6.56 2.43 -2.47
C PRO A 411 6.22 3.13 -3.79
N SER A 412 5.22 4.01 -3.77
CA SER A 412 4.73 4.77 -4.92
C SER A 412 5.53 6.04 -5.23
N GLU A 413 6.60 6.35 -4.50
CA GLU A 413 7.44 7.51 -4.75
C GLU A 413 7.98 7.52 -6.19
N LEU A 414 7.82 8.65 -6.89
CA LEU A 414 8.39 8.89 -8.22
C LEU A 414 9.61 9.80 -8.13
N GLY A 415 10.67 9.46 -8.85
CA GLY A 415 11.90 10.25 -8.92
C GLY A 415 11.79 11.55 -9.73
N GLY A 416 10.66 11.77 -10.42
CA GLY A 416 10.56 12.86 -11.38
C GLY A 416 11.39 12.61 -12.64
N PHE A 417 11.74 13.70 -13.35
CA PHE A 417 12.55 13.60 -14.57
C PHE A 417 13.45 14.83 -14.73
N ILE A 418 14.74 14.58 -14.98
CA ILE A 418 15.74 15.61 -15.37
C ILE A 418 16.37 15.19 -16.70
N PRO A 419 16.19 16.00 -17.76
CA PRO A 419 16.78 15.67 -19.06
C PRO A 419 18.30 15.80 -19.03
N GLY A 420 18.98 14.94 -19.78
CA GLY A 420 20.42 15.02 -20.06
C GLY A 420 20.66 15.08 -21.56
N SER A 421 21.95 15.11 -21.99
CA SER A 421 22.33 15.16 -23.39
C SER A 421 21.74 14.03 -24.23
N GLY A 422 21.67 12.81 -23.64
CA GLY A 422 21.09 11.63 -24.31
C GLY A 422 19.62 11.81 -24.69
N TYR A 423 18.84 12.50 -23.86
CA TYR A 423 17.45 12.82 -24.16
C TYR A 423 17.35 13.75 -25.39
N TYR A 424 18.08 14.86 -25.38
CA TYR A 424 18.03 15.82 -26.49
C TYR A 424 18.64 15.27 -27.77
N ASN A 425 19.69 14.46 -27.69
CA ASN A 425 20.24 13.77 -28.85
C ASN A 425 19.25 12.81 -29.49
N LYS A 426 18.38 12.19 -28.70
CA LYS A 426 17.30 11.32 -29.20
C LYS A 426 16.20 12.13 -29.89
N VAL A 427 15.85 13.29 -29.34
CA VAL A 427 14.74 14.13 -29.84
C VAL A 427 15.17 14.93 -31.08
N TYR A 428 16.33 15.55 -31.06
CA TYR A 428 16.79 16.52 -32.07
C TYR A 428 17.94 16.01 -32.97
N GLY A 429 18.48 14.82 -32.71
CA GLY A 429 19.70 14.34 -33.34
C GLY A 429 20.97 14.84 -32.63
N LYS A 430 22.08 14.11 -32.77
CA LYS A 430 23.38 14.48 -32.18
C LYS A 430 23.87 15.79 -32.81
N GLY A 431 24.10 16.82 -31.99
CA GLY A 431 24.48 18.16 -32.45
C GLY A 431 23.31 19.00 -33.00
N GLY A 432 22.08 18.50 -33.00
CA GLY A 432 20.87 19.19 -33.49
C GLY A 432 20.23 20.16 -32.50
N TRP A 433 20.77 20.30 -31.30
CA TRP A 433 20.26 21.19 -30.25
C TRP A 433 21.34 22.10 -29.69
N LYS A 434 20.94 23.24 -29.13
CA LYS A 434 21.80 24.30 -28.58
C LYS A 434 21.28 24.71 -27.18
N ALA A 435 22.05 25.51 -26.44
CA ALA A 435 21.62 26.08 -25.16
C ALA A 435 20.24 26.77 -25.25
N THR A 436 19.99 27.48 -26.35
CA THR A 436 18.70 28.15 -26.60
C THR A 436 17.54 27.18 -26.83
N THR A 437 17.78 25.94 -27.27
CA THR A 437 16.74 24.91 -27.43
C THR A 437 16.16 24.46 -26.08
N VAL A 438 17.01 24.43 -25.05
CA VAL A 438 16.70 23.93 -23.70
C VAL A 438 16.53 25.04 -22.67
N ILE A 439 16.41 26.30 -23.13
CA ILE A 439 16.48 27.48 -22.26
C ILE A 439 15.37 27.53 -21.19
N SER A 440 14.23 26.87 -21.39
CA SER A 440 13.15 26.77 -20.42
C SER A 440 13.55 26.08 -19.12
N LEU A 441 14.56 25.21 -19.17
CA LEU A 441 15.12 24.55 -17.96
C LEU A 441 15.68 25.57 -16.96
N SER A 442 16.12 26.74 -17.46
CA SER A 442 16.67 27.82 -16.62
C SER A 442 15.69 28.30 -15.55
N ILE A 443 14.40 28.22 -15.84
CA ILE A 443 13.32 28.69 -14.97
C ILE A 443 12.46 27.54 -14.42
N GLY A 444 12.97 26.31 -14.49
CA GLY A 444 12.28 25.13 -13.99
C GLY A 444 11.04 24.74 -14.80
N GLN A 445 11.07 24.98 -16.11
CA GLN A 445 10.03 24.58 -17.08
C GLN A 445 10.62 23.65 -18.15
N GLY A 446 9.84 23.36 -19.18
CA GLY A 446 10.22 22.39 -20.20
C GLY A 446 10.02 20.96 -19.71
N GLU A 447 11.03 20.12 -19.89
CA GLU A 447 10.94 18.68 -19.63
C GLU A 447 11.20 18.29 -18.16
N ILE A 448 11.52 19.25 -17.29
CA ILE A 448 11.74 18.98 -15.86
C ILE A 448 10.42 18.57 -15.21
N GLY A 449 10.46 17.43 -14.54
CA GLY A 449 9.37 16.97 -13.67
C GLY A 449 9.89 16.70 -12.25
N SER A 450 9.30 17.36 -11.25
CA SER A 450 9.63 17.16 -9.84
C SER A 450 8.37 17.00 -9.01
N THR A 451 8.41 16.13 -8.01
CA THR A 451 7.29 15.98 -7.06
C THR A 451 7.36 17.09 -6.00
N PRO A 452 6.25 17.40 -5.32
CA PRO A 452 6.26 18.31 -4.17
C PRO A 452 7.23 17.89 -3.06
N LEU A 453 7.46 16.59 -2.88
CA LEU A 453 8.47 16.08 -1.94
C LEU A 453 9.88 16.56 -2.33
N HIS A 454 10.24 16.57 -3.63
CA HIS A 454 11.53 17.13 -4.10
C HIS A 454 11.67 18.62 -3.79
N LEU A 455 10.58 19.39 -3.91
CA LEU A 455 10.62 20.82 -3.59
C LEU A 455 10.78 21.06 -2.09
N ALA A 456 10.13 20.27 -1.25
CA ALA A 456 10.32 20.31 0.20
C ALA A 456 11.75 19.93 0.59
N ASN A 457 12.31 18.87 -0.05
CA ASN A 457 13.70 18.46 0.14
C ASN A 457 14.68 19.57 -0.27
N LEU A 458 14.45 20.27 -1.37
CA LEU A 458 15.27 21.42 -1.76
C LEU A 458 15.26 22.49 -0.68
N CYS A 459 14.08 22.83 -0.13
CA CYS A 459 13.98 23.82 0.94
C CYS A 459 14.75 23.36 2.19
N ALA A 460 14.63 22.09 2.57
CA ALA A 460 15.37 21.51 3.70
C ALA A 460 16.88 21.54 3.46
N THR A 461 17.34 21.16 2.25
CA THR A 461 18.75 21.19 1.86
C THR A 461 19.34 22.61 1.98
N ILE A 462 18.63 23.63 1.48
CA ILE A 462 19.09 25.01 1.57
C ILE A 462 19.11 25.48 3.04
N ALA A 463 18.07 25.18 3.81
CA ALA A 463 18.00 25.54 5.22
C ALA A 463 19.11 24.90 6.06
N ASN A 464 19.47 23.67 5.72
CA ASN A 464 20.55 22.91 6.38
C ASN A 464 21.96 23.24 5.85
N ARG A 465 22.07 24.12 4.82
CA ARG A 465 23.32 24.51 4.15
C ARG A 465 24.02 23.38 3.36
N GLY A 466 23.26 22.43 2.86
CA GLY A 466 23.71 21.29 2.05
C GLY A 466 23.79 19.97 2.76
#